data_8cfe627895ca710fa4d56079fe8438e8
#
_entry.id   8cfe627895ca710fa4d56079fe8438e8
#
_cell.length_a   1.000
_cell.length_b   1.000
_cell.length_c   1.000
_cell.angle_alpha   90.00
_cell.angle_beta   90.00
_cell.angle_gamma   90.00
#
_symmetry.space_group_name_H-M   'P 1'
#
loop_
_entity.id
_entity.type
_entity.pdbx_description
1 polymer ?
#
loop_
_entity_poly.entity_id
_entity_poly.type
_entity_poly.pdbx_seq_one_letter_code
_entity_poly.pdbx_strand_id
1 'polypeptide(L)'
;LPAELSYGRQKQVEFARALMQKSPLVLLDEPMAGMSTAEKDSMSALIQKVRLDLGISFLIVEHDIPVVMDLSDKIVVLDFGRKIAEGSPQQVQNDPAVIAAYLGAEH
;
A
#
# COMPACT_ATOMS: atom_id res chain seq x y z
N LEU A 1 -0.99 23.97 11.32
CA LEU A 1 -2.25 23.31 11.71
C LEU A 1 -2.62 22.23 10.71
N PRO A 2 -3.22 21.13 11.15
CA PRO A 2 -3.60 20.05 10.23
C PRO A 2 -4.48 20.52 9.06
N ALA A 3 -5.34 21.50 9.30
CA ALA A 3 -6.22 22.02 8.26
C ALA A 3 -5.48 22.77 7.14
N GLU A 4 -4.23 23.15 7.39
CA GLU A 4 -3.41 23.88 6.42
C GLU A 4 -2.50 22.94 5.63
N LEU A 5 -2.45 21.65 6.00
CA LEU A 5 -1.61 20.68 5.32
C LEU A 5 -2.34 20.10 4.11
N SER A 6 -1.57 19.75 3.07
CA SER A 6 -2.13 18.97 1.98
C SER A 6 -2.64 17.62 2.50
N TYR A 7 -3.54 17.00 1.74
CA TYR A 7 -4.07 15.69 2.10
C TYR A 7 -2.95 14.66 2.29
N GLY A 8 -1.96 14.67 1.37
CA GLY A 8 -0.82 13.76 1.47
C GLY A 8 -0.01 13.96 2.73
N ARG A 9 0.20 15.22 3.12
CA ARG A 9 0.90 15.52 4.37
C ARG A 9 0.11 15.09 5.59
N GLN A 10 -1.20 15.26 5.56
CA GLN A 10 -2.06 14.77 6.65
C GLN A 10 -1.93 13.25 6.80
N LYS A 11 -1.86 12.52 5.70
CA LYS A 11 -1.66 11.07 5.72
C LYS A 11 -0.30 10.70 6.29
N GLN A 12 0.75 11.46 5.98
CA GLN A 12 2.07 11.23 6.55
C GLN A 12 2.07 11.45 8.05
N VAL A 13 1.33 12.43 8.54
CA VAL A 13 1.19 12.67 9.98
C VAL A 13 0.46 11.50 10.66
N GLU A 14 -0.61 10.99 10.05
CA GLU A 14 -1.31 9.80 10.56
C GLU A 14 -0.38 8.60 10.63
N PHE A 15 0.44 8.41 9.60
CA PHE A 15 1.44 7.35 9.55
C PHE A 15 2.44 7.47 10.70
N ALA A 16 2.96 8.68 10.93
CA ALA A 16 3.89 8.93 12.03
C ALA A 16 3.26 8.61 13.39
N ARG A 17 1.97 8.93 13.57
CA ARG A 17 1.25 8.60 14.81
C ARG A 17 1.16 7.10 15.01
N ALA A 18 0.87 6.35 13.94
CA ALA A 18 0.82 4.88 14.02
C ALA A 18 2.16 4.30 14.46
N LEU A 19 3.26 4.87 13.96
CA LEU A 19 4.61 4.43 14.33
C LEU A 19 4.95 4.69 15.80
N MET A 20 4.37 5.73 16.39
CA MET A 20 4.61 6.07 17.79
C MET A 20 4.08 5.01 18.76
N GLN A 21 3.19 4.14 18.30
CA GLN A 21 2.67 3.05 19.13
C GLN A 21 3.67 1.90 19.29
N LYS A 22 4.78 1.93 18.56
CA LYS A 22 5.88 0.97 18.66
C LYS A 22 5.46 -0.49 18.47
N SER A 23 4.46 -0.70 17.63
CA SER A 23 4.01 -2.05 17.28
C SER A 23 4.96 -2.66 16.25
N PRO A 24 5.26 -3.98 16.33
CA PRO A 24 6.05 -4.65 15.28
C PRO A 24 5.30 -4.82 13.96
N LEU A 25 3.98 -4.65 13.99
CA LEU A 25 3.13 -4.75 12.80
C LEU A 25 2.23 -3.53 12.76
N VAL A 26 2.22 -2.84 11.63
CA VAL A 26 1.37 -1.67 11.41
C VAL A 26 0.41 -1.96 10.27
N LEU A 27 -0.86 -1.71 10.51
CA LEU A 27 -1.92 -1.86 9.50
C LEU A 27 -2.21 -0.50 8.86
N LEU A 28 -2.12 -0.45 7.55
CA LEU A 28 -2.44 0.76 6.76
C LEU A 28 -3.59 0.44 5.81
N ASP A 29 -4.70 1.14 6.00
CA ASP A 29 -5.90 0.95 5.18
C ASP A 29 -6.00 2.09 4.16
N GLU A 30 -5.79 1.75 2.90
CA GLU A 30 -5.78 2.67 1.75
C GLU A 30 -4.96 3.94 2.01
N PRO A 31 -3.67 3.80 2.37
CA PRO A 31 -2.85 4.96 2.76
C PRO A 31 -2.63 5.95 1.62
N MET A 32 -2.84 5.53 0.38
CA MET A 32 -2.62 6.37 -0.82
C MET A 32 -3.88 7.06 -1.33
N ALA A 33 -5.04 6.83 -0.68
CA ALA A 33 -6.30 7.39 -1.16
C ALA A 33 -6.26 8.91 -1.20
N GLY A 34 -6.68 9.49 -2.33
CA GLY A 34 -6.72 10.94 -2.50
C GLY A 34 -5.38 11.60 -2.79
N MET A 35 -4.30 10.86 -2.91
CA MET A 35 -2.98 11.42 -3.18
C MET A 35 -2.70 11.59 -4.67
N SER A 36 -1.92 12.62 -5.01
CA SER A 36 -1.33 12.77 -6.34
C SER A 36 -0.24 11.71 -6.54
N THR A 37 0.21 11.54 -7.79
CA THR A 37 1.31 10.62 -8.10
C THR A 37 2.56 10.97 -7.31
N ALA A 38 2.92 12.25 -7.24
CA ALA A 38 4.10 12.68 -6.49
C ALA A 38 3.96 12.40 -5.00
N GLU A 39 2.77 12.59 -4.43
CA GLU A 39 2.51 12.27 -3.02
C GLU A 39 2.58 10.79 -2.75
N LYS A 40 2.08 9.97 -3.68
CA LYS A 40 2.19 8.50 -3.58
C LYS A 40 3.64 8.05 -3.58
N ASP A 41 4.46 8.62 -4.45
CA ASP A 41 5.89 8.30 -4.51
C ASP A 41 6.58 8.65 -3.19
N SER A 42 6.27 9.81 -2.63
CA SER A 42 6.83 10.24 -1.35
C SER A 42 6.40 9.31 -0.21
N MET A 43 5.13 8.93 -0.17
CA MET A 43 4.61 8.02 0.86
C MET A 43 5.22 6.62 0.73
N SER A 44 5.36 6.13 -0.49
CA SER A 44 5.99 4.83 -0.76
C SER A 44 7.44 4.81 -0.27
N ALA A 45 8.18 5.87 -0.56
CA ALA A 45 9.58 6.00 -0.12
C ALA A 45 9.66 6.05 1.41
N LEU A 46 8.74 6.74 2.05
CA LEU A 46 8.69 6.84 3.52
C LEU A 46 8.41 5.47 4.15
N ILE A 47 7.44 4.74 3.63
CA ILE A 47 7.11 3.39 4.13
C ILE A 47 8.31 2.46 3.99
N GLN A 48 8.98 2.47 2.84
CA GLN A 48 10.17 1.65 2.60
C GLN A 48 11.28 1.98 3.58
N LYS A 49 11.53 3.27 3.78
CA LYS A 49 12.58 3.73 4.69
C LYS A 49 12.29 3.29 6.12
N VAL A 50 11.08 3.48 6.59
CA VAL A 50 10.69 3.10 7.95
C VAL A 50 10.79 1.58 8.14
N ARG A 51 10.36 0.81 7.13
CA ARG A 51 10.46 -0.64 7.18
C ARG A 51 11.91 -1.10 7.40
N LEU A 52 12.83 -0.51 6.66
CA LEU A 52 14.25 -0.87 6.74
C LEU A 52 14.89 -0.38 8.04
N ASP A 53 14.58 0.86 8.44
CA ASP A 53 15.22 1.48 9.58
C ASP A 53 14.73 0.94 10.92
N LEU A 54 13.43 0.62 11.03
CA LEU A 54 12.82 0.21 12.29
C LEU A 54 12.47 -1.28 12.35
N GLY A 55 12.61 -2.01 11.25
CA GLY A 55 12.27 -3.44 11.20
C GLY A 55 10.79 -3.71 11.42
N ILE A 56 9.93 -2.78 11.08
CA ILE A 56 8.48 -2.92 11.20
C ILE A 56 7.92 -3.65 9.98
N SER A 57 6.94 -4.53 10.22
CA SER A 57 6.16 -5.15 9.16
C SER A 57 4.89 -4.34 8.91
N PHE A 58 4.50 -4.24 7.65
CA PHE A 58 3.28 -3.53 7.26
C PHE A 58 2.30 -4.47 6.58
N LEU A 59 1.03 -4.35 6.96
CA LEU A 59 -0.07 -4.93 6.21
C LEU A 59 -0.83 -3.77 5.58
N ILE A 60 -0.81 -3.70 4.25
CA ILE A 60 -1.40 -2.59 3.51
C ILE A 60 -2.59 -3.09 2.72
N VAL A 61 -3.75 -2.46 2.92
CA VAL A 61 -4.94 -2.68 2.10
C VAL A 61 -4.97 -1.58 1.05
N GLU A 62 -4.93 -1.97 -0.22
CA GLU A 62 -4.81 -1.00 -1.31
C GLU A 62 -5.42 -1.54 -2.59
N HIS A 63 -5.84 -0.66 -3.47
CA HIS A 63 -6.33 -1.00 -4.80
C HIS A 63 -5.51 -0.33 -5.91
N ASP A 64 -4.52 0.46 -5.55
CA ASP A 64 -3.58 1.09 -6.48
C ASP A 64 -2.53 0.05 -6.87
N ILE A 65 -2.73 -0.58 -8.02
CA ILE A 65 -1.90 -1.72 -8.43
C ILE A 65 -0.42 -1.38 -8.54
N PRO A 66 -0.02 -0.27 -9.19
CA PRO A 66 1.40 0.09 -9.23
C PRO A 66 2.04 0.23 -7.85
N VAL A 67 1.33 0.83 -6.90
CA VAL A 67 1.82 1.00 -5.53
C VAL A 67 1.99 -0.36 -4.85
N VAL A 68 0.99 -1.22 -4.98
CA VAL A 68 1.04 -2.57 -4.38
C VAL A 68 2.22 -3.37 -4.94
N MET A 69 2.41 -3.34 -6.25
CA MET A 69 3.51 -4.08 -6.89
C MET A 69 4.87 -3.56 -6.47
N ASP A 70 4.99 -2.26 -6.25
CA ASP A 70 6.26 -1.61 -5.87
C ASP A 70 6.63 -1.84 -4.40
N LEU A 71 5.64 -1.79 -3.51
CA LEU A 71 5.88 -1.83 -2.07
C LEU A 71 5.93 -3.24 -1.48
N SER A 72 5.26 -4.21 -2.08
CA SER A 72 4.94 -5.47 -1.40
C SER A 72 5.98 -6.54 -1.63
N ASP A 73 6.24 -7.32 -0.57
CA ASP A 73 7.00 -8.57 -0.68
C ASP A 73 6.07 -9.73 -0.99
N LYS A 74 4.87 -9.70 -0.42
CA LYS A 74 3.84 -10.71 -0.62
C LYS A 74 2.50 -10.03 -0.79
N ILE A 75 1.72 -10.49 -1.76
CA ILE A 75 0.42 -9.94 -2.09
C ILE A 75 -0.64 -11.03 -1.97
N VAL A 76 -1.76 -10.67 -1.34
CA VAL A 76 -2.97 -11.48 -1.35
C VAL A 76 -4.02 -10.69 -2.12
N VAL A 77 -4.62 -11.31 -3.12
CA VAL A 77 -5.61 -10.65 -3.97
C VAL A 77 -7.00 -11.17 -3.64
N LEU A 78 -7.91 -10.22 -3.39
CA LEU A 78 -9.30 -10.52 -3.11
C LEU A 78 -10.17 -10.00 -4.24
N ASP A 79 -11.20 -10.76 -4.58
CA ASP A 79 -12.22 -10.38 -5.54
C ASP A 79 -13.57 -10.82 -4.98
N PHE A 80 -14.48 -9.86 -4.79
CA PHE A 80 -15.76 -10.09 -4.13
C PHE A 80 -15.61 -10.84 -2.80
N GLY A 81 -14.63 -10.43 -1.99
CA GLY A 81 -14.38 -11.00 -0.66
C GLY A 81 -13.73 -12.38 -0.65
N ARG A 82 -13.32 -12.89 -1.81
CA ARG A 82 -12.69 -14.21 -1.92
C ARG A 82 -11.25 -14.08 -2.37
N LYS A 83 -10.37 -14.87 -1.75
CA LYS A 83 -8.97 -14.91 -2.17
C LYS A 83 -8.88 -15.61 -3.53
N ILE A 84 -8.34 -14.91 -4.52
CA ILE A 84 -8.15 -15.46 -5.87
C ILE A 84 -6.69 -15.71 -6.21
N ALA A 85 -5.76 -15.10 -5.47
CA ALA A 85 -4.33 -15.29 -5.70
C ALA A 85 -3.53 -14.90 -4.48
N GLU A 86 -2.32 -15.43 -4.39
CA GLU A 86 -1.38 -15.10 -3.32
C GLU A 86 0.03 -15.40 -3.82
N GLY A 87 0.98 -14.52 -3.49
CA GLY A 87 2.37 -14.75 -3.84
C GLY A 87 3.17 -13.46 -3.94
N SER A 88 4.34 -13.56 -4.56
CA SER A 88 5.18 -12.39 -4.84
C SER A 88 4.50 -11.49 -5.87
N PRO A 89 4.93 -10.22 -5.99
CA PRO A 89 4.40 -9.34 -7.03
C PRO A 89 4.46 -9.95 -8.43
N GLN A 90 5.57 -10.61 -8.76
CA GLN A 90 5.72 -11.24 -10.07
C GLN A 90 4.72 -12.38 -10.29
N GLN A 91 4.53 -13.21 -9.28
CA GLN A 91 3.57 -14.31 -9.36
C GLN A 91 2.15 -13.82 -9.53
N VAL A 92 1.76 -12.83 -8.72
CA VAL A 92 0.42 -12.27 -8.75
C VAL A 92 0.15 -11.55 -10.06
N GLN A 93 1.11 -10.79 -10.57
CA GLN A 93 0.99 -10.05 -11.82
C GLN A 93 0.73 -10.95 -13.02
N ASN A 94 1.26 -12.17 -12.98
CA ASN A 94 1.12 -13.13 -14.07
C ASN A 94 -0.03 -14.12 -13.87
N ASP A 95 -0.76 -14.03 -12.77
CA ASP A 95 -1.89 -14.92 -12.48
C ASP A 95 -3.07 -14.58 -13.37
N PRO A 96 -3.62 -15.54 -14.14
CA PRO A 96 -4.76 -15.28 -15.03
C PRO A 96 -6.00 -14.72 -14.31
N ALA A 97 -6.27 -15.16 -13.08
CA ALA A 97 -7.42 -14.66 -12.33
C ALA A 97 -7.25 -13.19 -11.96
N VAL A 98 -6.02 -12.78 -11.61
CA VAL A 98 -5.72 -11.39 -11.29
C VAL A 98 -5.81 -10.51 -12.53
N ILE A 99 -5.28 -10.99 -13.64
CA ILE A 99 -5.34 -10.27 -14.92
C ILE A 99 -6.79 -10.01 -15.30
N ALA A 100 -7.64 -11.02 -15.18
CA ALA A 100 -9.06 -10.89 -15.52
C ALA A 100 -9.78 -9.92 -14.58
N ALA A 101 -9.49 -9.97 -13.28
CA ALA A 101 -10.21 -9.17 -12.28
C ALA A 101 -9.75 -7.71 -12.21
N TYR A 102 -8.47 -7.46 -12.38
CA TYR A 102 -7.89 -6.14 -12.12
C TYR A 102 -7.16 -5.54 -13.31
N LEU A 103 -6.35 -6.32 -14.01
CA LEU A 103 -5.45 -5.79 -15.03
C LEU A 103 -6.11 -5.77 -16.40
N GLY A 104 -6.92 -6.75 -16.71
CA GLY A 104 -7.64 -6.80 -17.99
C GLY A 104 -8.73 -5.77 -18.13
N ALA A 105 -9.31 -5.32 -17.01
CA ALA A 105 -10.40 -4.35 -17.01
C ALA A 105 -9.95 -2.93 -17.41
N GLU A 106 -8.66 -2.67 -17.44
CA GLU A 106 -8.10 -1.36 -17.78
C GLU A 106 -7.98 -1.15 -19.31
N HIS A 107 -8.33 -2.15 -20.08
CA HIS A 107 -8.26 -2.08 -21.55
C HIS A 107 -9.65 -1.81 -22.20
#